data_214c5fb776c8d61f87769dbe34ed9152
#
_entry.id   214c5fb776c8d61f87769dbe34ed9152
#
_cell.length_a   1.000
_cell.length_b   1.000
_cell.length_c   1.000
_cell.angle_alpha   90.00
_cell.angle_beta   90.00
_cell.angle_gamma   90.00
#
_symmetry.space_group_name_H-M   'P 1'
#
loop_
_entity.id
_entity.type
_entity.pdbx_description
1 polymer ?
#
loop_
_entity_poly.entity_id
_entity_poly.type
_entity_poly.pdbx_seq_one_letter_code
_entity_poly.pdbx_strand_id
1 'polypeptide(L)'
;MIIKTELLKDVCGEILTAVDSSEVSTLTETLQLKTEGTYLYFSVTNREYFVKVRLDLGETVDFNATVKATLFLKLIPQITTDTIELTVTENSLNIVGNGKYKLPLIFDSNTQELLELPEIEINNVTNDFYINSSILTSILKYNSKEIEKGVISRPVQYLYYVDEFGALTFTSGACINSFTLSEPVKLLLGAKLVKLFKLFKSGDVHCVIGQDAISNDMKQTKIKLETENTVITAVFPLNNEAQMAQVPVTKIRDRANKTYPYEVSFNKDEILRAINRLMLLSNSADAKKSYTIFECDKDQVVIYDANKENKETIYYSNQTTISEAYTMALITTDLKTTIECAGDTVNMKFGDGQAVVITMGNIKNVIPEVRLK
;
A
#
# COMPACT_ATOMS: atom_id res chain seq x y z
N MET A 1 13.17 -17.85 28.07
CA MET A 1 13.29 -18.57 26.79
C MET A 1 14.50 -18.06 26.02
N ILE A 2 15.11 -18.92 25.21
CA ILE A 2 16.28 -18.57 24.38
C ILE A 2 15.86 -18.70 22.91
N ILE A 3 16.10 -17.67 22.12
CA ILE A 3 15.67 -17.59 20.72
C ILE A 3 16.87 -17.25 19.84
N LYS A 4 16.95 -17.84 18.63
CA LYS A 4 17.96 -17.44 17.63
C LYS A 4 17.75 -15.99 17.22
N THR A 5 18.81 -15.21 17.27
CA THR A 5 18.76 -13.76 17.02
C THR A 5 18.22 -13.43 15.63
N GLU A 6 18.61 -14.19 14.59
CA GLU A 6 18.14 -13.96 13.22
C GLU A 6 16.60 -14.10 13.12
N LEU A 7 16.04 -15.18 13.66
CA LEU A 7 14.59 -15.40 13.64
C LEU A 7 13.82 -14.28 14.35
N LEU A 8 14.34 -13.83 15.49
CA LEU A 8 13.73 -12.73 16.23
C LEU A 8 13.84 -11.40 15.49
N LYS A 9 14.96 -11.15 14.80
CA LYS A 9 15.14 -9.95 13.94
C LYS A 9 14.16 -9.93 12.78
N ASP A 10 13.96 -11.06 12.12
CA ASP A 10 13.04 -11.16 10.96
C ASP A 10 11.61 -10.80 11.38
N VAL A 11 11.11 -11.39 12.46
CA VAL A 11 9.77 -11.08 12.99
C VAL A 11 9.69 -9.63 13.48
N CYS A 12 10.73 -9.10 14.14
CA CYS A 12 10.76 -7.69 14.54
C CYS A 12 10.70 -6.74 13.33
N GLY A 13 11.37 -7.09 12.22
CA GLY A 13 11.31 -6.34 10.97
C GLY A 13 9.91 -6.34 10.35
N GLU A 14 9.22 -7.46 10.41
CA GLU A 14 7.84 -7.58 9.94
C GLU A 14 6.89 -6.74 10.80
N ILE A 15 6.84 -7.00 12.09
CA ILE A 15 5.87 -6.36 12.99
C ILE A 15 6.10 -4.85 13.12
N LEU A 16 7.34 -4.35 12.97
CA LEU A 16 7.66 -2.93 12.99
C LEU A 16 6.86 -2.14 11.95
N THR A 17 6.52 -2.79 10.83
CA THR A 17 5.73 -2.16 9.77
C THR A 17 4.29 -1.90 10.15
N ALA A 18 3.80 -2.59 11.19
CA ALA A 18 2.45 -2.47 11.71
C ALA A 18 2.37 -1.50 12.90
N VAL A 19 3.50 -1.04 13.45
CA VAL A 19 3.50 -0.04 14.52
C VAL A 19 3.15 1.32 13.96
N ASP A 20 2.03 1.88 14.38
CA ASP A 20 1.57 3.20 13.97
C ASP A 20 2.09 4.27 14.95
N SER A 21 3.05 5.07 14.49
CA SER A 21 3.62 6.17 15.29
C SER A 21 2.86 7.49 15.12
N SER A 22 1.82 7.53 14.29
CA SER A 22 1.04 8.75 14.04
C SER A 22 0.02 9.05 15.14
N GLU A 23 -0.39 8.03 15.89
CA GLU A 23 -1.28 8.16 17.03
C GLU A 23 -0.53 7.79 18.32
N VAL A 24 -0.42 8.75 19.23
CA VAL A 24 0.20 8.52 20.55
C VAL A 24 -0.87 8.06 21.52
N SER A 25 -0.96 6.76 21.73
CA SER A 25 -1.75 6.17 22.82
C SER A 25 -1.04 4.96 23.38
N THR A 26 -1.35 4.58 24.62
CA THR A 26 -0.73 3.40 25.23
C THR A 26 -0.91 2.16 24.35
N LEU A 27 -2.09 1.94 23.78
CA LEU A 27 -2.37 0.78 22.91
C LEU A 27 -1.54 0.79 21.62
N THR A 28 -1.42 1.94 20.94
CA THR A 28 -0.72 2.02 19.64
C THR A 28 0.80 1.96 19.76
N GLU A 29 1.34 2.25 20.96
CA GLU A 29 2.77 2.14 21.27
C GLU A 29 3.17 0.77 21.83
N THR A 30 2.21 -0.13 22.03
CA THR A 30 2.41 -1.40 22.73
C THR A 30 2.70 -2.56 21.78
N LEU A 31 3.64 -3.39 22.15
CA LEU A 31 3.90 -4.72 21.60
C LEU A 31 3.59 -5.76 22.69
N GLN A 32 2.69 -6.68 22.39
CA GLN A 32 2.45 -7.85 23.22
C GLN A 32 3.21 -9.05 22.67
N LEU A 33 3.93 -9.75 23.52
CA LEU A 33 4.66 -10.99 23.29
C LEU A 33 3.98 -12.08 24.14
N LYS A 34 3.25 -13.00 23.50
CA LYS A 34 2.51 -14.06 24.22
C LYS A 34 2.72 -15.39 23.54
N THR A 35 2.99 -16.43 24.32
CA THR A 35 3.09 -17.79 23.80
C THR A 35 1.73 -18.51 23.85
N GLU A 36 1.47 -19.29 22.80
CA GLU A 36 0.34 -20.21 22.71
C GLU A 36 0.87 -21.50 22.05
N GLY A 37 0.88 -22.60 22.81
CA GLY A 37 1.51 -23.85 22.36
C GLY A 37 3.01 -23.69 22.15
N THR A 38 3.49 -24.01 20.93
CA THR A 38 4.91 -23.88 20.54
C THR A 38 5.23 -22.53 19.88
N TYR A 39 4.25 -21.64 19.77
CA TYR A 39 4.40 -20.38 19.05
C TYR A 39 4.51 -19.19 19.97
N LEU A 40 5.43 -18.28 19.67
CA LEU A 40 5.49 -16.93 20.24
C LEU A 40 4.80 -15.96 19.28
N TYR A 41 3.76 -15.31 19.75
CA TYR A 41 3.03 -14.29 18.98
C TYR A 41 3.51 -12.90 19.35
N PHE A 42 3.70 -12.09 18.31
CA PHE A 42 3.99 -10.67 18.35
C PHE A 42 2.74 -9.92 17.89
N SER A 43 2.10 -9.21 18.80
CA SER A 43 0.85 -8.51 18.49
C SER A 43 1.00 -7.02 18.68
N VAL A 44 0.49 -6.26 17.72
CA VAL A 44 0.36 -4.81 17.76
C VAL A 44 -1.01 -4.39 17.26
N THR A 45 -1.50 -3.26 17.70
CA THR A 45 -2.81 -2.75 17.29
C THR A 45 -2.78 -1.23 17.18
N ASN A 46 -3.71 -0.73 16.38
CA ASN A 46 -4.19 0.62 16.46
C ASN A 46 -5.74 0.59 16.42
N ARG A 47 -6.39 1.74 16.29
CA ARG A 47 -7.87 1.78 16.26
C ARG A 47 -8.50 1.18 15.01
N GLU A 48 -7.72 1.00 13.96
CA GLU A 48 -8.18 0.54 12.64
C GLU A 48 -7.84 -0.92 12.36
N TYR A 49 -6.78 -1.46 13.01
CA TYR A 49 -6.34 -2.83 12.78
C TYR A 49 -5.70 -3.48 14.00
N PHE A 50 -5.66 -4.80 13.99
CA PHE A 50 -4.88 -5.67 14.86
C PHE A 50 -4.00 -6.57 13.98
N VAL A 51 -2.72 -6.68 14.31
CA VAL A 51 -1.75 -7.53 13.59
C VAL A 51 -1.11 -8.50 14.56
N LYS A 52 -1.05 -9.77 14.17
CA LYS A 52 -0.43 -10.85 14.93
C LYS A 52 0.54 -11.60 13.99
N VAL A 53 1.81 -11.68 14.36
CA VAL A 53 2.84 -12.46 13.65
C VAL A 53 3.36 -13.51 14.59
N ARG A 54 3.51 -14.76 14.13
CA ARG A 54 4.00 -15.86 14.98
C ARG A 54 5.44 -16.27 14.63
N LEU A 55 6.12 -16.73 15.64
CA LEU A 55 7.43 -17.39 15.57
C LEU A 55 7.31 -18.78 16.21
N ASP A 56 7.68 -19.83 15.48
CA ASP A 56 7.74 -21.18 16.04
C ASP A 56 8.99 -21.33 16.92
N LEU A 57 8.78 -21.67 18.17
CA LEU A 57 9.85 -21.93 19.15
C LEU A 57 10.31 -23.39 19.14
N GLY A 58 9.51 -24.30 18.57
CA GLY A 58 9.75 -25.76 18.60
C GLY A 58 9.52 -26.42 19.96
N GLU A 59 9.22 -25.63 20.98
CA GLU A 59 8.92 -26.11 22.37
C GLU A 59 7.83 -25.26 23.01
N THR A 60 7.12 -25.83 23.96
CA THR A 60 6.10 -25.12 24.74
C THR A 60 6.75 -24.38 25.89
N VAL A 61 6.58 -23.03 25.89
CA VAL A 61 7.08 -22.13 26.93
C VAL A 61 5.92 -21.27 27.40
N ASP A 62 5.78 -21.03 28.68
CA ASP A 62 4.83 -20.04 29.21
C ASP A 62 5.52 -18.67 29.27
N PHE A 63 5.05 -17.75 28.44
CA PHE A 63 5.63 -16.42 28.34
C PHE A 63 4.57 -15.38 27.96
N ASN A 64 4.50 -14.30 28.72
CA ASN A 64 3.64 -13.16 28.42
C ASN A 64 4.34 -11.87 28.85
N ALA A 65 4.52 -10.95 27.91
CA ALA A 65 5.13 -9.65 28.17
C ALA A 65 4.51 -8.59 27.27
N THR A 66 4.22 -7.44 27.83
CA THR A 66 3.71 -6.30 27.09
C THR A 66 4.63 -5.12 27.33
N VAL A 67 5.25 -4.61 26.26
CA VAL A 67 6.32 -3.60 26.32
C VAL A 67 6.13 -2.52 25.27
N LYS A 68 6.88 -1.43 25.38
CA LYS A 68 6.88 -0.37 24.36
C LYS A 68 7.47 -0.91 23.04
N ALA A 69 6.65 -0.98 22.00
CA ALA A 69 6.97 -1.57 20.71
C ALA A 69 8.25 -0.98 20.10
N THR A 70 8.35 0.34 20.05
CA THR A 70 9.49 1.04 19.42
C THR A 70 10.82 0.76 20.12
N LEU A 71 10.83 0.52 21.43
CA LEU A 71 12.05 0.18 22.17
C LEU A 71 12.50 -1.24 21.86
N PHE A 72 11.60 -2.21 21.97
CA PHE A 72 11.89 -3.63 21.69
C PHE A 72 12.32 -3.82 20.23
N LEU A 73 11.51 -3.33 19.28
CA LEU A 73 11.71 -3.53 17.84
C LEU A 73 12.94 -2.80 17.28
N LYS A 74 13.44 -1.76 17.96
CA LYS A 74 14.71 -1.10 17.60
C LYS A 74 15.92 -1.71 18.30
N LEU A 75 15.75 -2.28 19.49
CA LEU A 75 16.84 -2.91 20.25
C LEU A 75 17.26 -4.23 19.65
N ILE A 76 16.30 -5.13 19.38
CA ILE A 76 16.59 -6.50 18.92
C ILE A 76 17.47 -6.52 17.66
N PRO A 77 17.25 -5.71 16.61
CA PRO A 77 18.11 -5.69 15.42
C PRO A 77 19.57 -5.30 15.71
N GLN A 78 19.85 -4.59 16.82
CA GLN A 78 21.21 -4.18 17.21
C GLN A 78 22.01 -5.28 17.93
N ILE A 79 21.35 -6.35 18.36
CA ILE A 79 22.02 -7.46 19.05
C ILE A 79 22.70 -8.36 18.01
N THR A 80 23.96 -8.75 18.29
CA THR A 80 24.80 -9.51 17.36
C THR A 80 25.21 -10.90 17.88
N THR A 81 24.77 -11.27 19.09
CA THR A 81 24.96 -12.63 19.61
C THR A 81 24.09 -13.62 18.82
N ASP A 82 24.50 -14.90 18.75
CA ASP A 82 23.76 -15.95 18.02
C ASP A 82 22.36 -16.18 18.59
N THR A 83 22.20 -15.97 19.90
CA THR A 83 20.94 -16.15 20.62
C THR A 83 20.65 -14.97 21.53
N ILE A 84 19.36 -14.77 21.81
CA ILE A 84 18.86 -13.79 22.75
C ILE A 84 18.05 -14.55 23.83
N GLU A 85 18.32 -14.27 25.10
CA GLU A 85 17.52 -14.76 26.20
C GLU A 85 16.50 -13.70 26.63
N LEU A 86 15.22 -14.10 26.72
CA LEU A 86 14.11 -13.28 27.19
C LEU A 86 13.57 -13.86 28.50
N THR A 87 13.47 -13.03 29.54
CA THR A 87 12.96 -13.40 30.86
C THR A 87 12.04 -12.30 31.39
N VAL A 88 10.85 -12.69 31.81
CA VAL A 88 9.88 -11.76 32.44
C VAL A 88 10.08 -11.77 33.93
N THR A 89 10.10 -10.60 34.54
CA THR A 89 10.02 -10.38 36.00
C THR A 89 8.76 -9.58 36.32
N GLU A 90 8.48 -9.34 37.60
CA GLU A 90 7.26 -8.63 38.00
C GLU A 90 6.99 -7.32 37.22
N ASN A 91 8.04 -6.54 36.91
CA ASN A 91 7.90 -5.20 36.33
C ASN A 91 8.70 -5.00 35.03
N SER A 92 9.40 -6.01 34.54
CA SER A 92 10.25 -5.83 33.37
C SER A 92 10.45 -7.09 32.55
N LEU A 93 10.60 -6.88 31.24
CA LEU A 93 11.19 -7.82 30.31
C LEU A 93 12.70 -7.63 30.31
N ASN A 94 13.43 -8.66 30.73
CA ASN A 94 14.89 -8.70 30.66
C ASN A 94 15.32 -9.36 29.37
N ILE A 95 16.27 -8.75 28.68
CA ILE A 95 16.82 -9.19 27.40
C ILE A 95 18.33 -9.34 27.60
N VAL A 96 18.87 -10.53 27.35
CA VAL A 96 20.30 -10.80 27.40
C VAL A 96 20.80 -11.18 26.02
N GLY A 97 21.81 -10.44 25.55
CA GLY A 97 22.50 -10.63 24.29
C GLY A 97 23.93 -10.07 24.43
N ASN A 98 24.33 -9.09 23.62
CA ASN A 98 25.63 -8.41 23.81
C ASN A 98 25.76 -7.72 25.17
N GLY A 99 24.64 -7.48 25.84
CA GLY A 99 24.55 -6.87 27.16
C GLY A 99 23.27 -7.36 27.86
N LYS A 100 22.93 -6.70 28.97
CA LYS A 100 21.68 -6.94 29.70
C LYS A 100 20.83 -5.68 29.63
N TYR A 101 19.61 -5.83 29.07
CA TYR A 101 18.69 -4.73 28.88
C TYR A 101 17.39 -5.01 29.64
N LYS A 102 16.76 -3.96 30.15
CA LYS A 102 15.47 -4.03 30.84
C LYS A 102 14.47 -3.12 30.17
N LEU A 103 13.36 -3.67 29.75
CA LEU A 103 12.22 -2.91 29.24
C LEU A 103 11.09 -2.97 30.29
N PRO A 104 10.53 -1.85 30.73
CA PRO A 104 9.38 -1.85 31.61
C PRO A 104 8.20 -2.56 30.98
N LEU A 105 7.49 -3.37 31.75
CA LEU A 105 6.19 -3.92 31.34
C LEU A 105 5.13 -2.83 31.38
N ILE A 106 4.12 -2.97 30.55
CA ILE A 106 2.97 -2.06 30.47
C ILE A 106 1.78 -2.76 31.13
N PHE A 107 1.19 -2.11 32.12
CA PHE A 107 0.02 -2.59 32.85
C PHE A 107 -1.20 -1.74 32.51
N ASP A 108 -2.36 -2.34 32.55
CA ASP A 108 -3.63 -1.63 32.48
C ASP A 108 -3.80 -0.78 33.76
N SER A 109 -4.12 0.50 33.58
CA SER A 109 -4.23 1.44 34.69
C SER A 109 -5.40 1.15 35.66
N ASN A 110 -6.41 0.43 35.19
CA ASN A 110 -7.62 0.14 35.97
C ASN A 110 -7.50 -1.16 36.73
N THR A 111 -6.98 -2.23 36.07
CA THR A 111 -6.91 -3.57 36.66
C THR A 111 -5.58 -3.86 37.34
N GLN A 112 -4.53 -3.10 37.02
CA GLN A 112 -3.14 -3.35 37.46
C GLN A 112 -2.59 -4.70 36.95
N GLU A 113 -3.27 -5.32 35.99
CA GLU A 113 -2.82 -6.52 35.29
C GLU A 113 -1.98 -6.14 34.07
N LEU A 114 -1.23 -7.09 33.52
CA LEU A 114 -0.48 -6.87 32.27
C LEU A 114 -1.45 -6.46 31.17
N LEU A 115 -1.12 -5.39 30.45
CA LEU A 115 -1.99 -4.86 29.40
C LEU A 115 -2.17 -5.91 28.30
N GLU A 116 -3.40 -6.31 28.03
CA GLU A 116 -3.75 -7.14 26.88
C GLU A 116 -4.26 -6.28 25.73
N LEU A 117 -3.79 -6.59 24.51
CA LEU A 117 -4.25 -5.91 23.33
C LEU A 117 -5.59 -6.47 22.85
N PRO A 118 -6.61 -5.62 22.60
CA PRO A 118 -7.91 -6.09 22.15
C PRO A 118 -7.81 -6.63 20.71
N GLU A 119 -8.20 -7.87 20.51
CA GLU A 119 -8.35 -8.45 19.18
C GLU A 119 -9.66 -7.99 18.54
N ILE A 120 -9.66 -7.87 17.22
CA ILE A 120 -10.84 -7.53 16.44
C ILE A 120 -11.50 -8.82 15.97
N GLU A 121 -12.67 -9.12 16.51
CA GLU A 121 -13.45 -10.30 16.12
C GLU A 121 -14.39 -9.99 14.95
N ILE A 122 -14.63 -11.00 14.10
CA ILE A 122 -15.62 -11.00 13.04
C ILE A 122 -16.72 -11.97 13.39
N ASN A 123 -17.92 -11.46 13.71
CA ASN A 123 -19.02 -12.30 14.15
C ASN A 123 -19.95 -12.70 13.00
N ASN A 124 -20.18 -11.83 12.02
CA ASN A 124 -21.08 -12.07 10.89
C ASN A 124 -20.29 -12.13 9.57
N VAL A 125 -19.82 -13.31 9.22
CA VAL A 125 -19.09 -13.54 7.97
C VAL A 125 -20.01 -13.37 6.77
N THR A 126 -19.58 -12.58 5.79
CA THR A 126 -20.29 -12.36 4.51
C THR A 126 -19.56 -12.99 3.33
N ASN A 127 -18.24 -13.03 3.37
CA ASN A 127 -17.40 -13.64 2.33
C ASN A 127 -16.23 -14.38 2.98
N ASP A 128 -15.83 -15.49 2.36
CA ASP A 128 -14.73 -16.35 2.81
C ASP A 128 -14.04 -16.96 1.58
N PHE A 129 -12.85 -16.46 1.23
CA PHE A 129 -12.14 -16.84 0.01
C PHE A 129 -10.63 -16.69 0.18
N TYR A 130 -9.88 -17.14 -0.83
CA TYR A 130 -8.43 -16.97 -0.90
C TYR A 130 -8.04 -15.94 -1.94
N ILE A 131 -7.05 -15.12 -1.62
CA ILE A 131 -6.43 -14.16 -2.52
C ILE A 131 -4.92 -14.40 -2.58
N ASN A 132 -4.35 -14.42 -3.77
CA ASN A 132 -2.90 -14.58 -3.89
C ASN A 132 -2.17 -13.31 -3.39
N SER A 133 -1.12 -13.48 -2.60
CA SER A 133 -0.34 -12.38 -2.01
C SER A 133 0.24 -11.43 -3.07
N SER A 134 0.49 -11.91 -4.29
CA SER A 134 0.94 -11.07 -5.40
C SER A 134 -0.09 -10.00 -5.78
N ILE A 135 -1.39 -10.28 -5.63
CA ILE A 135 -2.46 -9.29 -5.84
C ILE A 135 -2.37 -8.20 -4.78
N LEU A 136 -2.25 -8.55 -3.50
CA LEU A 136 -2.10 -7.60 -2.40
C LEU A 136 -0.86 -6.72 -2.59
N THR A 137 0.26 -7.34 -2.95
CA THR A 137 1.52 -6.62 -3.24
C THR A 137 1.36 -5.69 -4.45
N SER A 138 0.63 -6.10 -5.48
CA SER A 138 0.39 -5.26 -6.65
C SER A 138 -0.50 -4.06 -6.33
N ILE A 139 -1.54 -4.22 -5.50
CA ILE A 139 -2.34 -3.11 -4.98
C ILE A 139 -1.45 -2.11 -4.25
N LEU A 140 -0.61 -2.59 -3.32
CA LEU A 140 0.33 -1.73 -2.60
C LEU A 140 1.29 -1.01 -3.55
N LYS A 141 1.85 -1.72 -4.54
CA LYS A 141 2.85 -1.16 -5.46
C LYS A 141 2.28 -0.11 -6.41
N TYR A 142 1.16 -0.39 -7.05
CA TYR A 142 0.65 0.43 -8.16
C TYR A 142 -0.43 1.41 -7.72
N ASN A 143 -1.40 0.97 -6.95
CA ASN A 143 -2.51 1.83 -6.55
C ASN A 143 -2.10 2.91 -5.54
N SER A 144 -1.10 2.65 -4.66
CA SER A 144 -0.57 3.66 -3.75
C SER A 144 0.04 4.85 -4.48
N LYS A 145 0.65 4.62 -5.65
CA LYS A 145 1.27 5.69 -6.44
C LYS A 145 0.26 6.70 -6.97
N GLU A 146 -0.97 6.28 -7.24
CA GLU A 146 -2.02 7.24 -7.61
C GLU A 146 -2.38 8.17 -6.44
N ILE A 147 -2.48 7.63 -5.23
CA ILE A 147 -2.74 8.43 -4.01
C ILE A 147 -1.58 9.38 -3.69
N GLU A 148 -0.34 8.96 -3.90
CA GLU A 148 0.86 9.78 -3.66
C GLU A 148 0.95 11.01 -4.58
N LYS A 149 0.24 11.06 -5.71
CA LYS A 149 0.19 12.23 -6.62
C LYS A 149 -0.41 13.49 -5.99
N GLY A 150 -1.18 13.36 -4.94
CA GLY A 150 -1.35 14.40 -3.93
C GLY A 150 -2.39 15.48 -4.18
N VAL A 151 -3.17 15.47 -5.26
CA VAL A 151 -4.32 16.38 -5.43
C VAL A 151 -5.60 15.66 -5.01
N ILE A 152 -5.86 15.69 -3.71
CA ILE A 152 -7.02 15.02 -3.11
C ILE A 152 -8.01 16.07 -2.64
N SER A 153 -9.21 16.04 -3.19
CA SER A 153 -10.29 16.97 -2.89
C SER A 153 -11.43 16.34 -2.07
N ARG A 154 -11.46 15.00 -1.98
CA ARG A 154 -12.53 14.25 -1.30
C ARG A 154 -11.94 13.13 -0.45
N PRO A 155 -12.51 12.84 0.73
CA PRO A 155 -12.01 11.75 1.59
C PRO A 155 -11.94 10.38 0.90
N VAL A 156 -12.87 10.06 0.01
CA VAL A 156 -12.90 8.79 -0.74
C VAL A 156 -11.68 8.60 -1.66
N GLN A 157 -10.98 9.66 -2.03
CA GLN A 157 -9.77 9.60 -2.86
C GLN A 157 -8.53 9.12 -2.09
N TYR A 158 -8.59 9.04 -0.75
CA TYR A 158 -7.56 8.38 0.08
C TYR A 158 -7.76 6.87 0.22
N LEU A 159 -8.88 6.33 -0.35
CA LEU A 159 -9.25 4.94 -0.20
C LEU A 159 -8.98 4.15 -1.48
N TYR A 160 -8.77 2.86 -1.29
CA TYR A 160 -8.60 1.89 -2.36
C TYR A 160 -9.93 1.17 -2.55
N TYR A 161 -10.61 1.45 -3.65
CA TYR A 161 -11.79 0.68 -4.03
C TYR A 161 -11.35 -0.68 -4.58
N VAL A 162 -11.91 -1.76 -4.04
CA VAL A 162 -11.65 -3.13 -4.48
C VAL A 162 -12.98 -3.82 -4.74
N ASP A 163 -13.09 -4.45 -5.90
CA ASP A 163 -14.18 -5.35 -6.23
C ASP A 163 -13.66 -6.64 -6.87
N GLU A 164 -14.55 -7.53 -7.32
CA GLU A 164 -14.20 -8.80 -7.94
C GLU A 164 -13.40 -8.66 -9.24
N PHE A 165 -13.36 -7.49 -9.87
CA PHE A 165 -12.66 -7.21 -11.13
C PHE A 165 -11.35 -6.44 -10.95
N GLY A 166 -11.00 -6.05 -9.73
CA GLY A 166 -9.75 -5.37 -9.48
C GLY A 166 -9.78 -4.30 -8.39
N ALA A 167 -8.64 -3.61 -8.27
CA ALA A 167 -8.48 -2.46 -7.40
C ALA A 167 -8.41 -1.16 -8.20
N LEU A 168 -8.99 -0.10 -7.65
CA LEU A 168 -9.04 1.22 -8.26
C LEU A 168 -8.72 2.29 -7.23
N THR A 169 -7.82 3.21 -7.61
CA THR A 169 -7.56 4.45 -6.89
C THR A 169 -7.63 5.62 -7.84
N PHE A 170 -8.02 6.79 -7.36
CA PHE A 170 -8.15 7.97 -8.20
C PHE A 170 -7.87 9.26 -7.41
N THR A 171 -7.24 10.21 -8.11
CA THR A 171 -7.01 11.58 -7.63
C THR A 171 -7.42 12.57 -8.73
N SER A 172 -6.48 13.24 -9.39
CA SER A 172 -6.69 13.93 -10.67
C SER A 172 -6.79 12.93 -11.83
N GLY A 173 -5.97 11.85 -11.79
CA GLY A 173 -6.02 10.70 -12.67
C GLY A 173 -6.63 9.48 -11.99
N ALA A 174 -6.30 8.29 -12.49
CA ALA A 174 -6.70 7.03 -11.87
C ALA A 174 -5.71 5.89 -12.16
N CYS A 175 -5.61 4.95 -11.23
CA CYS A 175 -4.92 3.68 -11.42
C CYS A 175 -5.93 2.53 -11.27
N ILE A 176 -5.99 1.68 -12.27
CA ILE A 176 -6.78 0.45 -12.29
C ILE A 176 -5.81 -0.72 -12.30
N ASN A 177 -5.93 -1.59 -11.34
CA ASN A 177 -5.22 -2.85 -11.24
C ASN A 177 -6.23 -3.98 -11.41
N SER A 178 -6.24 -4.61 -12.58
CA SER A 178 -7.23 -5.63 -12.95
C SER A 178 -6.77 -7.00 -12.47
N PHE A 179 -7.63 -7.68 -11.73
CA PHE A 179 -7.52 -9.07 -11.31
C PHE A 179 -8.94 -9.65 -11.15
N THR A 180 -9.06 -10.93 -10.89
CA THR A 180 -10.36 -11.55 -10.61
C THR A 180 -10.32 -12.21 -9.25
N LEU A 181 -11.30 -11.90 -8.40
CA LEU A 181 -11.55 -12.61 -7.15
C LEU A 181 -12.57 -13.72 -7.38
N SER A 182 -12.52 -14.75 -6.56
CA SER A 182 -13.45 -15.89 -6.63
C SER A 182 -14.85 -15.54 -6.16
N GLU A 183 -15.00 -14.44 -5.39
CA GLU A 183 -16.27 -13.99 -4.85
C GLU A 183 -16.54 -12.51 -5.15
N PRO A 184 -17.83 -12.14 -5.31
CA PRO A 184 -18.20 -10.75 -5.47
C PRO A 184 -18.01 -10.00 -4.15
N VAL A 185 -17.18 -8.96 -4.20
CA VAL A 185 -16.88 -8.10 -3.06
C VAL A 185 -16.96 -6.63 -3.47
N LYS A 186 -17.19 -5.75 -2.49
CA LYS A 186 -17.03 -4.29 -2.66
C LYS A 186 -16.46 -3.71 -1.37
N LEU A 187 -15.24 -3.20 -1.43
CA LEU A 187 -14.52 -2.69 -0.28
C LEU A 187 -13.88 -1.33 -0.58
N LEU A 188 -13.83 -0.48 0.44
CA LEU A 188 -13.00 0.71 0.49
C LEU A 188 -11.92 0.49 1.55
N LEU A 189 -10.69 0.22 1.13
CA LEU A 189 -9.58 -0.07 2.03
C LEU A 189 -8.83 1.22 2.39
N GLY A 190 -8.50 1.38 3.65
CA GLY A 190 -7.66 2.49 4.13
C GLY A 190 -6.17 2.30 3.80
N ALA A 191 -5.45 3.40 3.63
CA ALA A 191 -4.03 3.37 3.31
C ALA A 191 -3.18 2.67 4.39
N LYS A 192 -3.57 2.76 5.66
CA LYS A 192 -2.87 2.08 6.76
C LYS A 192 -2.91 0.57 6.59
N LEU A 193 -4.09 -0.01 6.26
CA LEU A 193 -4.20 -1.44 5.99
C LEU A 193 -3.40 -1.85 4.75
N VAL A 194 -3.53 -1.11 3.65
CA VAL A 194 -2.83 -1.46 2.39
C VAL A 194 -1.31 -1.50 2.59
N LYS A 195 -0.75 -0.65 3.44
CA LYS A 195 0.68 -0.72 3.81
C LYS A 195 1.09 -2.03 4.47
N LEU A 196 0.15 -2.71 5.15
CA LEU A 196 0.40 -4.00 5.80
C LEU A 196 0.43 -5.17 4.82
N PHE A 197 -0.02 -5.00 3.58
CA PHE A 197 -0.01 -6.06 2.56
C PHE A 197 1.41 -6.58 2.27
N LYS A 198 2.44 -5.79 2.54
CA LYS A 198 3.84 -6.24 2.45
C LYS A 198 4.22 -7.36 3.42
N LEU A 199 3.40 -7.63 4.45
CA LEU A 199 3.60 -8.75 5.37
C LEU A 199 3.29 -10.10 4.71
N PHE A 200 2.50 -10.11 3.65
CA PHE A 200 2.18 -11.32 2.89
C PHE A 200 3.17 -11.49 1.72
N LYS A 201 4.28 -12.20 1.98
CA LYS A 201 5.40 -12.31 1.03
C LYS A 201 5.12 -13.26 -0.15
N SER A 202 4.37 -14.33 0.09
CA SER A 202 4.10 -15.37 -0.91
C SER A 202 2.90 -16.24 -0.53
N GLY A 203 2.37 -16.98 -1.51
CA GLY A 203 1.28 -17.93 -1.31
C GLY A 203 -0.11 -17.29 -1.29
N ASP A 204 -1.07 -18.11 -0.92
CA ASP A 204 -2.46 -17.68 -0.81
C ASP A 204 -2.74 -17.17 0.59
N VAL A 205 -3.49 -16.08 0.67
CA VAL A 205 -3.94 -15.42 1.89
C VAL A 205 -5.42 -15.71 2.05
N HIS A 206 -5.81 -16.29 3.15
CA HIS A 206 -7.21 -16.51 3.51
C HIS A 206 -7.84 -15.16 3.86
N CYS A 207 -8.90 -14.79 3.18
CA CYS A 207 -9.60 -13.52 3.32
C CYS A 207 -11.02 -13.77 3.83
N VAL A 208 -11.32 -13.28 5.01
CA VAL A 208 -12.66 -13.33 5.61
C VAL A 208 -13.18 -11.91 5.77
N ILE A 209 -14.36 -11.64 5.23
CA ILE A 209 -15.05 -10.35 5.35
C ILE A 209 -16.31 -10.55 6.17
N GLY A 210 -16.59 -9.61 7.07
CA GLY A 210 -17.80 -9.63 7.87
C GLY A 210 -18.40 -8.25 8.04
N GLN A 211 -19.69 -8.23 8.38
CA GLN A 211 -20.44 -7.02 8.66
C GLN A 211 -21.14 -7.14 10.01
N ASP A 212 -20.60 -6.49 11.03
CA ASP A 212 -21.17 -6.47 12.36
C ASP A 212 -22.03 -5.22 12.56
N ALA A 213 -23.19 -5.37 13.20
CA ALA A 213 -24.04 -4.25 13.56
C ALA A 213 -23.43 -3.44 14.70
N ILE A 214 -23.30 -2.11 14.50
CA ILE A 214 -22.91 -1.17 15.58
C ILE A 214 -24.18 -0.59 16.22
N SER A 215 -25.21 -0.34 15.41
CA SER A 215 -26.54 0.11 15.83
C SER A 215 -27.58 -0.37 14.83
N ASN A 216 -28.86 -0.08 15.06
CA ASN A 216 -29.95 -0.53 14.19
C ASN A 216 -29.77 -0.18 12.70
N ASP A 217 -29.06 0.93 12.40
CA ASP A 217 -28.89 1.42 11.02
C ASP A 217 -27.42 1.49 10.58
N MET A 218 -26.46 1.11 11.44
CA MET A 218 -25.05 1.20 11.13
C MET A 218 -24.36 -0.17 11.21
N LYS A 219 -23.73 -0.55 10.10
CA LYS A 219 -22.89 -1.75 10.02
C LYS A 219 -21.42 -1.34 9.90
N GLN A 220 -20.56 -2.10 10.54
CA GLN A 220 -19.12 -1.98 10.42
C GLN A 220 -18.59 -3.15 9.60
N THR A 221 -17.88 -2.85 8.55
CA THR A 221 -17.22 -3.89 7.76
C THR A 221 -15.85 -4.18 8.37
N LYS A 222 -15.54 -5.45 8.50
CA LYS A 222 -14.27 -5.96 8.99
C LYS A 222 -13.67 -6.90 7.96
N ILE A 223 -12.35 -6.96 7.89
CA ILE A 223 -11.62 -7.92 7.07
C ILE A 223 -10.56 -8.61 7.92
N LYS A 224 -10.42 -9.91 7.78
CA LYS A 224 -9.31 -10.70 8.29
C LYS A 224 -8.52 -11.23 7.10
N LEU A 225 -7.23 -11.02 7.09
CA LEU A 225 -6.28 -11.57 6.14
C LEU A 225 -5.33 -12.47 6.93
N GLU A 226 -5.23 -13.73 6.55
CA GLU A 226 -4.51 -14.74 7.33
C GLU A 226 -3.66 -15.64 6.43
N THR A 227 -2.43 -15.83 6.86
CA THR A 227 -1.55 -16.91 6.42
C THR A 227 -1.15 -17.75 7.63
N GLU A 228 -0.35 -18.76 7.41
CA GLU A 228 0.18 -19.57 8.52
C GLU A 228 0.86 -18.71 9.60
N ASN A 229 1.62 -17.69 9.23
CA ASN A 229 2.47 -16.93 10.16
C ASN A 229 1.96 -15.54 10.49
N THR A 230 0.98 -15.00 9.76
CA THR A 230 0.55 -13.61 9.90
C THR A 230 -0.96 -13.50 9.84
N VAL A 231 -1.52 -12.82 10.82
CA VAL A 231 -2.94 -12.44 10.84
C VAL A 231 -3.05 -10.92 10.91
N ILE A 232 -3.86 -10.35 10.03
CA ILE A 232 -4.24 -8.95 10.07
C ILE A 232 -5.76 -8.90 10.12
N THR A 233 -6.31 -8.27 11.14
CA THR A 233 -7.75 -7.97 11.19
C THR A 233 -7.93 -6.47 11.20
N ALA A 234 -8.77 -5.94 10.32
CA ALA A 234 -8.99 -4.50 10.19
C ALA A 234 -10.48 -4.15 10.15
N VAL A 235 -10.76 -2.91 10.55
CA VAL A 235 -12.10 -2.35 10.65
C VAL A 235 -12.23 -1.18 9.67
N PHE A 236 -13.34 -1.14 8.93
CA PHE A 236 -13.63 -0.05 8.00
C PHE A 236 -14.88 0.70 8.43
N PRO A 237 -14.75 1.88 9.04
CA PRO A 237 -15.91 2.68 9.42
C PRO A 237 -16.66 3.28 8.23
N LEU A 238 -16.02 3.30 7.06
CA LEU A 238 -16.49 4.05 5.89
C LEU A 238 -17.01 3.18 4.73
N ASN A 239 -17.28 1.89 4.95
CA ASN A 239 -17.76 0.98 3.89
C ASN A 239 -19.28 1.02 3.75
N ASN A 240 -19.85 2.21 3.58
CA ASN A 240 -21.29 2.35 3.31
C ASN A 240 -21.56 2.64 1.84
N GLU A 241 -22.78 2.35 1.40
CA GLU A 241 -23.22 2.55 0.01
C GLU A 241 -23.05 3.99 -0.48
N ALA A 242 -23.29 4.97 0.38
CA ALA A 242 -23.17 6.38 0.04
C ALA A 242 -21.73 6.79 -0.31
N GLN A 243 -20.74 6.18 0.33
CA GLN A 243 -19.34 6.43 0.03
C GLN A 243 -18.86 5.65 -1.18
N MET A 244 -19.29 4.39 -1.30
CA MET A 244 -19.00 3.60 -2.50
C MET A 244 -19.57 4.25 -3.76
N ALA A 245 -20.76 4.86 -3.68
CA ALA A 245 -21.37 5.61 -4.78
C ALA A 245 -20.55 6.86 -5.22
N GLN A 246 -19.66 7.37 -4.36
CA GLN A 246 -18.79 8.50 -4.71
C GLN A 246 -17.57 8.09 -5.57
N VAL A 247 -17.28 6.80 -5.67
CA VAL A 247 -16.22 6.28 -6.54
C VAL A 247 -16.76 6.13 -7.96
N PRO A 248 -16.25 6.86 -8.95
CA PRO A 248 -16.79 6.82 -10.31
C PRO A 248 -16.25 5.61 -11.10
N VAL A 249 -16.45 4.39 -10.57
CA VAL A 249 -15.86 3.13 -11.07
C VAL A 249 -16.10 2.93 -12.55
N THR A 250 -17.37 2.96 -12.97
CA THR A 250 -17.76 2.74 -14.39
C THR A 250 -17.08 3.76 -15.28
N LYS A 251 -17.16 5.05 -14.93
CA LYS A 251 -16.56 6.13 -15.73
C LYS A 251 -15.04 5.97 -15.90
N ILE A 252 -14.34 5.55 -14.84
CA ILE A 252 -12.90 5.34 -14.90
C ILE A 252 -12.57 4.11 -15.74
N ARG A 253 -13.27 3.00 -15.55
CA ARG A 253 -13.07 1.77 -16.35
C ARG A 253 -13.37 1.98 -17.82
N ASP A 254 -14.46 2.67 -18.15
CA ASP A 254 -14.82 3.00 -19.53
C ASP A 254 -13.72 3.84 -20.18
N ARG A 255 -13.18 4.85 -19.45
CA ARG A 255 -12.08 5.67 -19.94
C ARG A 255 -10.82 4.83 -20.21
N ALA A 256 -10.46 3.97 -19.30
CA ALA A 256 -9.27 3.12 -19.41
C ALA A 256 -9.36 2.05 -20.52
N ASN A 257 -10.60 1.65 -20.88
CA ASN A 257 -10.87 0.63 -21.88
C ASN A 257 -11.32 1.21 -23.23
N LYS A 258 -11.44 2.51 -23.33
CA LYS A 258 -11.79 3.21 -24.57
C LYS A 258 -10.75 2.90 -25.68
N THR A 259 -11.20 2.81 -26.91
CA THR A 259 -10.31 2.80 -28.07
C THR A 259 -9.78 4.18 -28.32
N TYR A 260 -8.46 4.33 -28.38
CA TYR A 260 -7.77 5.57 -28.65
C TYR A 260 -7.23 5.58 -30.09
N PRO A 261 -7.22 6.73 -30.78
CA PRO A 261 -6.69 6.83 -32.15
C PRO A 261 -5.22 6.44 -32.26
N TYR A 262 -4.41 6.80 -31.25
CA TYR A 262 -2.97 6.64 -31.27
C TYR A 262 -2.48 5.72 -30.15
N GLU A 263 -1.50 4.86 -30.49
CA GLU A 263 -0.79 4.00 -29.54
C GLU A 263 0.71 4.05 -29.88
N VAL A 264 1.52 4.27 -28.85
CA VAL A 264 2.99 4.33 -28.93
C VAL A 264 3.64 3.59 -27.79
N SER A 265 4.88 3.17 -27.99
CA SER A 265 5.69 2.53 -26.95
C SER A 265 7.05 3.20 -26.85
N PHE A 266 7.53 3.36 -25.62
CA PHE A 266 8.84 3.95 -25.31
C PHE A 266 9.66 2.98 -24.47
N ASN A 267 10.99 3.08 -24.59
CA ASN A 267 11.89 2.55 -23.58
C ASN A 267 11.72 3.37 -22.29
N LYS A 268 11.49 2.69 -21.17
CA LYS A 268 11.25 3.33 -19.87
C LYS A 268 12.38 4.24 -19.45
N ASP A 269 13.63 3.74 -19.54
CA ASP A 269 14.79 4.48 -19.03
C ASP A 269 15.08 5.72 -19.88
N GLU A 270 14.81 5.65 -21.18
CA GLU A 270 15.00 6.76 -22.10
C GLU A 270 14.00 7.89 -21.80
N ILE A 271 12.71 7.59 -21.77
CA ILE A 271 11.68 8.59 -21.48
C ILE A 271 11.80 9.16 -20.06
N LEU A 272 12.13 8.33 -19.08
CA LEU A 272 12.28 8.76 -17.69
C LEU A 272 13.50 9.70 -17.53
N ARG A 273 14.64 9.37 -18.17
CA ARG A 273 15.83 10.23 -18.16
C ARG A 273 15.55 11.59 -18.83
N ALA A 274 14.84 11.60 -19.94
CA ALA A 274 14.48 12.83 -20.63
C ALA A 274 13.56 13.72 -19.76
N ILE A 275 12.52 13.14 -19.17
CA ILE A 275 11.65 13.87 -18.23
C ILE A 275 12.45 14.43 -17.05
N ASN A 276 13.35 13.63 -16.46
CA ASN A 276 14.18 14.07 -15.33
C ASN A 276 15.09 15.25 -15.71
N ARG A 277 15.72 15.25 -16.91
CA ARG A 277 16.54 16.37 -17.38
C ARG A 277 15.70 17.64 -17.57
N LEU A 278 14.53 17.53 -18.18
CA LEU A 278 13.63 18.68 -18.35
C LEU A 278 13.15 19.23 -17.00
N MET A 279 12.88 18.37 -16.03
CA MET A 279 12.52 18.79 -14.66
C MET A 279 13.62 19.56 -13.96
N LEU A 280 14.91 19.22 -14.17
CA LEU A 280 16.05 19.93 -13.58
C LEU A 280 16.18 21.36 -14.13
N LEU A 281 15.78 21.57 -15.38
CA LEU A 281 15.88 22.86 -16.07
C LEU A 281 14.65 23.73 -15.87
N SER A 282 13.55 23.13 -15.43
CA SER A 282 12.30 23.85 -15.18
C SER A 282 12.42 24.72 -13.92
N ASN A 283 12.46 26.04 -14.12
CA ASN A 283 12.53 27.07 -13.07
C ASN A 283 11.20 27.31 -12.33
N SER A 284 10.22 26.43 -12.45
CA SER A 284 8.92 26.63 -11.79
C SER A 284 9.06 26.46 -10.28
N ALA A 285 8.88 27.54 -9.54
CA ALA A 285 8.78 27.56 -8.09
C ALA A 285 7.65 26.64 -7.57
N ASP A 286 6.80 26.16 -8.45
CA ASP A 286 5.66 25.29 -8.21
C ASP A 286 5.80 23.98 -8.99
N ALA A 287 6.75 23.13 -8.59
CA ALA A 287 7.02 21.84 -9.24
C ALA A 287 5.76 20.94 -9.38
N LYS A 288 4.76 21.14 -8.52
CA LYS A 288 3.47 20.42 -8.56
C LYS A 288 2.55 20.87 -9.70
N LYS A 289 2.83 22.00 -10.36
CA LYS A 289 2.05 22.52 -11.50
C LYS A 289 2.81 22.45 -12.81
N SER A 290 4.03 21.93 -12.80
CA SER A 290 4.81 21.74 -14.01
C SER A 290 4.17 20.69 -14.89
N TYR A 291 4.07 20.96 -16.19
CA TYR A 291 3.64 19.98 -17.18
C TYR A 291 4.69 19.79 -18.27
N THR A 292 4.71 18.61 -18.84
CA THR A 292 5.55 18.23 -19.97
C THR A 292 4.69 18.20 -21.22
N ILE A 293 5.12 18.88 -22.28
CA ILE A 293 4.44 18.92 -23.57
C ILE A 293 5.05 17.86 -24.47
N PHE A 294 4.20 17.09 -25.14
CA PHE A 294 4.56 16.06 -26.11
C PHE A 294 4.09 16.52 -27.49
N GLU A 295 5.00 16.68 -28.44
CA GLU A 295 4.69 16.78 -29.84
C GLU A 295 5.00 15.47 -30.51
N CYS A 296 3.96 14.67 -30.73
CA CYS A 296 4.04 13.33 -31.28
C CYS A 296 3.92 13.37 -32.78
N ASP A 297 4.91 12.85 -33.49
CA ASP A 297 4.91 12.68 -34.94
C ASP A 297 5.01 11.16 -35.24
N LYS A 298 4.98 10.81 -36.52
CA LYS A 298 4.96 9.43 -37.00
C LYS A 298 6.16 8.60 -36.54
N ASP A 299 7.35 9.20 -36.43
CA ASP A 299 8.60 8.49 -36.19
C ASP A 299 9.19 8.76 -34.80
N GLN A 300 8.80 9.87 -34.16
CA GLN A 300 9.41 10.35 -32.92
C GLN A 300 8.44 11.22 -32.11
N VAL A 301 8.81 11.45 -30.86
CA VAL A 301 8.19 12.46 -30.02
C VAL A 301 9.23 13.50 -29.62
N VAL A 302 8.87 14.76 -29.68
CA VAL A 302 9.63 15.85 -29.06
C VAL A 302 8.91 16.22 -27.77
N ILE A 303 9.61 16.11 -26.65
CA ILE A 303 9.09 16.50 -25.35
C ILE A 303 9.73 17.82 -24.91
N TYR A 304 8.90 18.70 -24.35
CA TYR A 304 9.32 20.02 -23.90
C TYR A 304 8.94 20.24 -22.44
N ASP A 305 9.66 21.16 -21.80
CA ASP A 305 9.20 21.79 -20.57
C ASP A 305 7.97 22.69 -20.83
N ALA A 306 7.34 23.16 -19.75
CA ALA A 306 6.12 23.95 -19.83
C ALA A 306 6.24 25.25 -20.68
N ASN A 307 7.44 25.83 -20.74
CA ASN A 307 7.73 27.06 -21.44
C ASN A 307 8.21 26.85 -22.88
N LYS A 308 8.42 25.59 -23.28
CA LYS A 308 9.06 25.22 -24.58
C LYS A 308 10.48 25.77 -24.76
N GLU A 309 11.19 26.08 -23.68
CA GLU A 309 12.58 26.54 -23.71
C GLU A 309 13.57 25.38 -23.88
N ASN A 310 13.25 24.25 -23.28
CA ASN A 310 14.06 23.06 -23.34
C ASN A 310 13.30 21.90 -23.99
N LYS A 311 14.01 21.10 -24.78
CA LYS A 311 13.41 19.99 -25.52
C LYS A 311 14.32 18.76 -25.56
N GLU A 312 13.70 17.60 -25.67
CA GLU A 312 14.35 16.32 -25.91
C GLU A 312 13.60 15.57 -27.01
N THR A 313 14.32 14.83 -27.83
CA THR A 313 13.72 13.97 -28.86
C THR A 313 13.88 12.52 -28.44
N ILE A 314 12.78 11.76 -28.47
CA ILE A 314 12.74 10.34 -28.14
C ILE A 314 12.12 9.59 -29.32
N TYR A 315 12.68 8.42 -29.62
CA TYR A 315 12.17 7.54 -30.65
C TYR A 315 11.25 6.48 -30.05
N TYR A 316 10.26 6.07 -30.80
CA TYR A 316 9.36 5.00 -30.41
C TYR A 316 10.08 3.64 -30.45
N SER A 317 9.76 2.77 -29.49
CA SER A 317 10.31 1.41 -29.46
C SER A 317 9.62 0.47 -30.47
N ASN A 318 8.40 0.82 -30.89
CA ASN A 318 7.58 0.00 -31.79
C ASN A 318 7.00 0.89 -32.90
N GLN A 319 6.46 0.22 -33.94
CA GLN A 319 5.69 0.91 -34.98
C GLN A 319 4.47 1.60 -34.36
N THR A 320 4.25 2.85 -34.73
CA THR A 320 3.19 3.70 -34.17
C THR A 320 1.93 3.66 -35.04
N THR A 321 0.80 4.05 -34.44
CA THR A 321 -0.46 4.26 -35.17
C THR A 321 -0.69 5.74 -35.51
N ILE A 322 0.29 6.63 -35.27
CA ILE A 322 0.17 8.06 -35.49
C ILE A 322 0.12 8.34 -36.99
N SER A 323 -0.99 8.88 -37.46
CA SER A 323 -1.20 9.31 -38.86
C SER A 323 -1.03 10.81 -39.06
N GLU A 324 -1.31 11.59 -38.03
CA GLU A 324 -1.19 13.04 -38.01
C GLU A 324 -0.51 13.51 -36.73
N ALA A 325 0.26 14.61 -36.81
CA ALA A 325 0.94 15.18 -35.64
C ALA A 325 -0.06 15.50 -34.51
N TYR A 326 0.27 15.10 -33.29
CA TYR A 326 -0.58 15.31 -32.13
C TYR A 326 0.19 15.94 -30.98
N THR A 327 -0.38 17.00 -30.41
CA THR A 327 0.22 17.70 -29.25
C THR A 327 -0.62 17.47 -28.02
N MET A 328 0.01 17.06 -26.93
CA MET A 328 -0.61 16.89 -25.62
C MET A 328 0.29 17.42 -24.51
N ALA A 329 -0.28 17.73 -23.37
CA ALA A 329 0.47 18.11 -22.18
C ALA A 329 -0.01 17.27 -20.97
N LEU A 330 0.94 16.81 -20.16
CA LEU A 330 0.68 16.00 -18.97
C LEU A 330 1.37 16.60 -17.75
N ILE A 331 0.75 16.51 -16.59
CA ILE A 331 1.41 16.91 -15.34
C ILE A 331 2.66 16.05 -15.16
N THR A 332 3.81 16.69 -15.05
CA THR A 332 5.12 16.01 -15.09
C THR A 332 5.30 15.05 -13.95
N THR A 333 4.87 15.42 -12.72
CA THR A 333 4.95 14.55 -11.56
C THR A 333 4.08 13.31 -11.69
N ASP A 334 2.86 13.44 -12.22
CA ASP A 334 1.93 12.34 -12.41
C ASP A 334 2.45 11.35 -13.46
N LEU A 335 2.98 11.90 -14.56
CA LEU A 335 3.60 11.10 -15.61
C LEU A 335 4.83 10.35 -15.09
N LYS A 336 5.75 11.04 -14.43
CA LYS A 336 6.97 10.44 -13.85
C LYS A 336 6.63 9.30 -12.89
N THR A 337 5.76 9.56 -11.90
CA THR A 337 5.34 8.57 -10.90
C THR A 337 4.73 7.34 -11.56
N THR A 338 3.97 7.52 -12.63
CA THR A 338 3.39 6.42 -13.40
C THR A 338 4.47 5.62 -14.14
N ILE A 339 5.38 6.30 -14.85
CA ILE A 339 6.44 5.63 -15.63
C ILE A 339 7.41 4.88 -14.72
N GLU A 340 7.73 5.40 -13.53
CA GLU A 340 8.60 4.72 -12.56
C GLU A 340 8.08 3.31 -12.18
N CYS A 341 6.77 3.10 -12.21
CA CYS A 341 6.15 1.81 -11.94
C CYS A 341 6.14 0.86 -13.15
N ALA A 342 6.40 1.35 -14.36
CA ALA A 342 6.39 0.53 -15.57
C ALA A 342 7.54 -0.49 -15.58
N GLY A 343 7.40 -1.55 -16.39
CA GLY A 343 8.51 -2.40 -16.79
C GLY A 343 9.42 -1.69 -17.79
N ASP A 344 10.18 -2.44 -18.58
CA ASP A 344 11.15 -1.89 -19.53
C ASP A 344 10.51 -1.05 -20.65
N THR A 345 9.23 -1.28 -20.93
CA THR A 345 8.47 -0.60 -21.97
C THR A 345 7.27 0.13 -21.37
N VAL A 346 7.05 1.37 -21.82
CA VAL A 346 5.92 2.22 -21.49
C VAL A 346 5.00 2.29 -22.70
N ASN A 347 3.81 1.71 -22.60
CA ASN A 347 2.79 1.78 -23.66
C ASN A 347 1.79 2.89 -23.36
N MET A 348 1.61 3.82 -24.29
CA MET A 348 0.74 4.98 -24.16
C MET A 348 -0.32 4.99 -25.24
N LYS A 349 -1.59 5.23 -24.85
CA LYS A 349 -2.75 5.41 -25.72
C LYS A 349 -3.33 6.80 -25.52
N PHE A 350 -3.61 7.54 -26.60
CA PHE A 350 -4.06 8.91 -26.54
C PHE A 350 -4.77 9.37 -27.84
N GLY A 351 -5.15 10.64 -27.91
CA GLY A 351 -5.69 11.25 -29.12
C GLY A 351 -7.16 11.68 -29.02
N ASP A 352 -7.74 11.70 -27.82
CA ASP A 352 -9.11 12.18 -27.61
C ASP A 352 -9.18 13.59 -26.95
N GLY A 353 -8.02 14.20 -26.69
CA GLY A 353 -7.89 15.52 -26.07
C GLY A 353 -8.32 15.58 -24.60
N GLN A 354 -8.45 14.45 -23.93
CA GLN A 354 -8.94 14.40 -22.54
C GLN A 354 -8.02 13.64 -21.59
N ALA A 355 -7.46 12.52 -22.03
CA ALA A 355 -6.60 11.70 -21.19
C ALA A 355 -5.67 10.81 -22.00
N VAL A 356 -4.56 10.47 -21.38
CA VAL A 356 -3.61 9.45 -21.82
C VAL A 356 -3.77 8.22 -20.94
N VAL A 357 -3.77 7.04 -21.54
CA VAL A 357 -3.76 5.76 -20.82
C VAL A 357 -2.41 5.10 -20.96
N ILE A 358 -1.71 4.91 -19.83
CA ILE A 358 -0.46 4.15 -19.77
C ILE A 358 -0.78 2.72 -19.30
N THR A 359 -0.40 1.74 -20.10
CA THR A 359 -0.70 0.33 -19.85
C THR A 359 0.56 -0.43 -19.45
N MET A 360 0.47 -1.24 -18.39
CA MET A 360 1.54 -2.06 -17.81
C MET A 360 0.97 -3.43 -17.42
N GLY A 361 0.89 -4.35 -18.40
CA GLY A 361 0.20 -5.63 -18.19
C GLY A 361 -1.28 -5.41 -17.85
N ASN A 362 -1.69 -5.88 -16.67
CA ASN A 362 -3.06 -5.71 -16.15
C ASN A 362 -3.30 -4.36 -15.42
N ILE A 363 -2.29 -3.51 -15.36
CA ILE A 363 -2.39 -2.16 -14.76
C ILE A 363 -2.64 -1.13 -15.85
N LYS A 364 -3.59 -0.23 -15.62
CA LYS A 364 -3.87 0.92 -16.48
C LYS A 364 -3.90 2.19 -15.65
N ASN A 365 -3.08 3.16 -16.04
CA ASN A 365 -3.09 4.50 -15.45
C ASN A 365 -3.73 5.47 -16.43
N VAL A 366 -4.72 6.22 -15.97
CA VAL A 366 -5.41 7.26 -16.73
C VAL A 366 -4.89 8.60 -16.24
N ILE A 367 -4.19 9.34 -17.08
CA ILE A 367 -3.62 10.66 -16.77
C ILE A 367 -4.37 11.69 -17.60
N PRO A 368 -5.03 12.69 -16.96
CA PRO A 368 -5.72 13.75 -17.70
C PRO A 368 -4.74 14.59 -18.53
N GLU A 369 -5.15 14.97 -19.74
CA GLU A 369 -4.42 15.97 -20.53
C GLU A 369 -4.65 17.38 -19.96
N VAL A 370 -3.58 18.16 -19.86
CA VAL A 370 -3.64 19.56 -19.49
C VAL A 370 -4.04 20.37 -20.74
N ARG A 371 -5.04 21.23 -20.61
CA ARG A 371 -5.42 22.14 -21.70
C ARG A 371 -4.35 23.22 -21.86
N LEU A 372 -3.66 23.23 -23.00
CA LEU A 372 -2.79 24.32 -23.40
C LEU A 372 -3.67 25.51 -23.78
N LYS A 373 -3.36 26.67 -23.24
CA LYS A 373 -4.05 27.94 -23.58
C LYS A 373 -3.49 28.53 -24.88
#